data_0636f03582c0e723e4d3eb66f248a2aa
#
_entry.id   0636f03582c0e723e4d3eb66f248a2aa
#
_cell.length_a   1.000
_cell.length_b   1.000
_cell.length_c   1.000
_cell.angle_alpha   90.00
_cell.angle_beta   90.00
_cell.angle_gamma   90.00
#
_symmetry.space_group_name_H-M   'P 1'
#
loop_
_entity.id
_entity.type
_entity.pdbx_description
1 polymer ?
#
loop_
_entity_poly.entity_id
_entity_poly.type
_entity_poly.pdbx_seq_one_letter_code
_entity_poly.pdbx_strand_id
1 'polypeptide(L)'
;DSIATYINTLQDVPAYFAQQIAYMRQGMAVGQVQPQAVMQGFEASVQAVITDNVLDSPFFKPMLSSTRDDAAFGTLKSQVLNAINTHVNPAYQDFYDFLVNEYIPQAKSDIAVKSWPKGAAYYQNRIKHYTTTDLTAEAIHTIGLSEVARIRADMQGVLDELEFTGSINEFIEFLRTDRQFYPDSPEALIHHAMVLSKRMDALLPQLFKHLPRTPYGVAPVPDSIAPKYTTGRYVSPRNDSQPGYYWVNTYA
;
A
#
# COMPACT_ATOMS: atom_id res chain seq x y z
N ASP A 1 -18.95 -23.73 -2.32
CA ASP A 1 -17.51 -24.06 -2.45
C ASP A 1 -16.61 -22.91 -1.98
N SER A 2 -16.83 -21.66 -2.37
CA SER A 2 -15.94 -20.53 -2.01
C SER A 2 -15.90 -20.22 -0.50
N ILE A 3 -17.03 -20.33 0.21
CA ILE A 3 -17.07 -20.06 1.67
C ILE A 3 -16.41 -21.20 2.45
N ALA A 4 -16.57 -22.44 2.04
CA ALA A 4 -15.87 -23.57 2.67
C ALA A 4 -14.33 -23.41 2.51
N THR A 5 -13.86 -23.02 1.33
CA THR A 5 -12.45 -22.70 1.10
C THR A 5 -11.98 -21.53 1.99
N TYR A 6 -12.81 -20.51 2.16
CA TYR A 6 -12.53 -19.39 3.05
C TYR A 6 -12.38 -19.83 4.51
N ILE A 7 -13.28 -20.68 5.00
CA ILE A 7 -13.21 -21.25 6.36
C ILE A 7 -11.92 -22.01 6.55
N ASN A 8 -11.53 -22.87 5.60
CA ASN A 8 -10.25 -23.60 5.66
C ASN A 8 -9.06 -22.62 5.71
N THR A 9 -9.08 -21.56 4.90
CA THR A 9 -8.04 -20.54 4.93
C THR A 9 -7.93 -19.87 6.32
N LEU A 10 -9.05 -19.58 6.98
CA LEU A 10 -9.03 -19.02 8.34
C LEU A 10 -8.47 -20.01 9.36
N GLN A 11 -8.75 -21.30 9.20
CA GLN A 11 -8.24 -22.36 10.05
C GLN A 11 -6.71 -22.57 9.88
N ASP A 12 -6.15 -22.25 8.71
CA ASP A 12 -4.73 -22.37 8.41
C ASP A 12 -3.89 -21.17 8.92
N VAL A 13 -4.52 -20.08 9.35
CA VAL A 13 -3.83 -18.87 9.83
C VAL A 13 -2.82 -19.15 10.95
N PRO A 14 -3.12 -20.00 11.99
CA PRO A 14 -2.15 -20.32 13.03
C PRO A 14 -0.87 -20.97 12.49
N ALA A 15 -1.00 -21.94 11.58
CA ALA A 15 0.13 -22.61 10.97
C ALA A 15 0.98 -21.63 10.13
N TYR A 16 0.33 -20.75 9.39
CA TYR A 16 1.00 -19.70 8.63
C TYR A 16 1.82 -18.78 9.55
N PHE A 17 1.24 -18.23 10.61
CA PHE A 17 1.98 -17.35 11.53
C PHE A 17 3.08 -18.06 12.28
N ALA A 18 2.86 -19.30 12.71
CA ALA A 18 3.92 -20.10 13.35
C ALA A 18 5.13 -20.26 12.42
N GLN A 19 4.90 -20.50 11.14
CA GLN A 19 5.96 -20.58 10.13
C GLN A 19 6.67 -19.23 9.94
N GLN A 20 5.92 -18.12 9.83
CA GLN A 20 6.50 -16.78 9.70
C GLN A 20 7.35 -16.40 10.92
N ILE A 21 6.85 -16.65 12.13
CA ILE A 21 7.59 -16.44 13.38
C ILE A 21 8.90 -17.25 13.38
N ALA A 22 8.84 -18.51 12.95
CA ALA A 22 10.03 -19.34 12.85
C ALA A 22 11.08 -18.78 11.87
N TYR A 23 10.65 -18.28 10.71
CA TYR A 23 11.55 -17.61 9.76
C TYR A 23 12.11 -16.30 10.32
N MET A 24 11.29 -15.51 10.99
CA MET A 24 11.76 -14.27 11.63
C MET A 24 12.79 -14.57 12.72
N ARG A 25 12.58 -15.60 13.57
CA ARG A 25 13.58 -16.04 14.55
C ARG A 25 14.88 -16.50 13.92
N GLN A 26 14.83 -17.20 12.78
CA GLN A 26 16.03 -17.54 12.02
C GLN A 26 16.77 -16.28 11.53
N GLY A 27 16.04 -15.28 11.05
CA GLY A 27 16.59 -13.98 10.67
C GLY A 27 17.25 -13.27 11.86
N MET A 28 16.58 -13.27 13.02
CA MET A 28 17.12 -12.70 14.27
C MET A 28 18.43 -13.38 14.66
N ALA A 29 18.49 -14.70 14.61
CA ALA A 29 19.67 -15.49 14.97
C ALA A 29 20.91 -15.16 14.11
N VAL A 30 20.73 -14.70 12.88
CA VAL A 30 21.81 -14.29 11.98
C VAL A 30 21.95 -12.75 11.87
N GLY A 31 21.23 -11.99 12.69
CA GLY A 31 21.29 -10.53 12.71
C GLY A 31 20.59 -9.85 11.52
N GLN A 32 19.71 -10.53 10.82
CA GLN A 32 18.84 -9.98 9.78
C GLN A 32 17.49 -9.56 10.38
N VAL A 33 17.45 -8.38 10.98
CA VAL A 33 16.25 -7.79 11.59
C VAL A 33 15.96 -6.43 10.97
N GLN A 34 14.69 -6.03 10.99
CA GLN A 34 14.27 -4.72 10.49
C GLN A 34 14.81 -3.59 11.38
N PRO A 35 15.01 -2.38 10.82
CA PRO A 35 15.34 -1.22 11.60
C PRO A 35 14.20 -0.79 12.53
N GLN A 36 14.54 -0.23 13.71
CA GLN A 36 13.57 0.33 14.65
C GLN A 36 12.64 1.37 13.98
N ALA A 37 13.18 2.19 13.09
CA ALA A 37 12.42 3.23 12.39
C ALA A 37 11.22 2.70 11.59
N VAL A 38 11.31 1.48 11.03
CA VAL A 38 10.19 0.88 10.26
C VAL A 38 9.29 0.00 11.12
N MET A 39 9.76 -0.37 12.32
CA MET A 39 8.96 -1.17 13.26
C MET A 39 8.12 -0.31 14.20
N GLN A 40 8.38 0.98 14.29
CA GLN A 40 7.68 1.89 15.17
C GLN A 40 6.18 1.96 14.83
N GLY A 41 5.33 1.52 15.74
CA GLY A 41 3.87 1.51 15.58
C GLY A 41 3.34 0.37 14.69
N PHE A 42 4.19 -0.54 14.22
CA PHE A 42 3.76 -1.67 13.39
C PHE A 42 2.87 -2.63 14.19
N GLU A 43 3.17 -2.83 15.47
CA GLU A 43 2.40 -3.67 16.39
C GLU A 43 0.93 -3.24 16.49
N ALA A 44 0.65 -1.95 16.40
CA ALA A 44 -0.72 -1.43 16.42
C ALA A 44 -1.56 -1.92 15.22
N SER A 45 -0.93 -2.14 14.06
CA SER A 45 -1.60 -2.69 12.88
C SER A 45 -2.00 -4.15 13.07
N VAL A 46 -1.21 -4.91 13.81
CA VAL A 46 -1.53 -6.31 14.16
C VAL A 46 -2.63 -6.34 15.22
N GLN A 47 -2.49 -5.51 16.26
CA GLN A 47 -3.48 -5.41 17.33
C GLN A 47 -4.87 -4.99 16.84
N ALA A 48 -4.93 -4.09 15.86
CA ALA A 48 -6.20 -3.63 15.28
C ALA A 48 -7.04 -4.72 14.59
N VAL A 49 -6.44 -5.88 14.33
CA VAL A 49 -7.14 -7.05 13.75
C VAL A 49 -7.78 -7.91 14.84
N ILE A 50 -7.24 -7.87 16.06
CA ILE A 50 -7.73 -8.65 17.21
C ILE A 50 -8.98 -7.94 17.75
N THR A 51 -10.11 -8.61 17.77
CA THR A 51 -11.38 -8.03 18.17
C THR A 51 -12.03 -8.84 19.29
N ASP A 52 -12.52 -8.16 20.35
CA ASP A 52 -13.30 -8.80 21.41
C ASP A 52 -14.66 -9.31 20.88
N ASN A 53 -15.27 -8.52 20.01
CA ASN A 53 -16.49 -8.90 19.32
C ASN A 53 -16.15 -9.40 17.90
N VAL A 54 -16.27 -10.69 17.67
CA VAL A 54 -15.93 -11.34 16.39
C VAL A 54 -16.75 -10.82 15.20
N LEU A 55 -17.92 -10.23 15.45
CA LEU A 55 -18.75 -9.62 14.42
C LEU A 55 -18.09 -8.37 13.80
N ASP A 56 -17.23 -7.71 14.56
CA ASP A 56 -16.50 -6.51 14.11
C ASP A 56 -15.20 -6.87 13.38
N SER A 57 -14.85 -8.15 13.35
CA SER A 57 -13.63 -8.61 12.70
C SER A 57 -13.62 -8.29 11.19
N PRO A 58 -12.50 -7.77 10.66
CA PRO A 58 -12.35 -7.56 9.22
C PRO A 58 -12.52 -8.86 8.41
N PHE A 59 -12.25 -10.02 9.02
CA PHE A 59 -12.46 -11.33 8.40
C PHE A 59 -13.94 -11.74 8.35
N PHE A 60 -14.82 -11.11 9.10
CA PHE A 60 -16.28 -11.37 9.02
C PHE A 60 -16.98 -10.49 7.97
N LYS A 61 -16.38 -9.37 7.57
CA LYS A 61 -16.99 -8.44 6.59
C LYS A 61 -17.48 -9.10 5.29
N PRO A 62 -16.79 -10.10 4.69
CA PRO A 62 -17.30 -10.79 3.50
C PRO A 62 -18.65 -11.48 3.71
N MET A 63 -18.95 -11.88 4.97
CA MET A 63 -20.25 -12.50 5.29
C MET A 63 -21.38 -11.49 5.42
N LEU A 64 -21.07 -10.22 5.73
CA LEU A 64 -22.05 -9.14 5.84
C LEU A 64 -22.51 -8.62 4.47
N SER A 65 -21.65 -8.69 3.46
CA SER A 65 -21.94 -8.22 2.10
C SER A 65 -22.76 -9.21 1.25
N SER A 66 -23.04 -10.41 1.76
CA SER A 66 -23.83 -11.42 1.07
C SER A 66 -25.33 -11.11 1.15
N THR A 67 -26.02 -11.26 0.02
CA THR A 67 -27.49 -11.17 -0.06
C THR A 67 -28.21 -12.49 0.28
N ARG A 68 -27.45 -13.56 0.59
CA ARG A 68 -28.03 -14.85 0.99
C ARG A 68 -28.57 -14.78 2.42
N ASP A 69 -29.73 -15.35 2.62
CA ASP A 69 -30.43 -15.41 3.93
C ASP A 69 -31.08 -16.79 4.16
N ASP A 70 -30.47 -17.86 3.66
CA ASP A 70 -30.94 -19.23 3.88
C ASP A 70 -30.28 -19.87 5.13
N ALA A 71 -30.91 -20.90 5.67
CA ALA A 71 -30.39 -21.61 6.87
C ALA A 71 -28.96 -22.19 6.68
N ALA A 72 -28.62 -22.63 5.48
CA ALA A 72 -27.31 -23.12 5.16
C ALA A 72 -26.26 -22.00 5.25
N PHE A 73 -26.60 -20.81 4.79
CA PHE A 73 -25.74 -19.64 4.93
C PHE A 73 -25.59 -19.18 6.39
N GLY A 74 -26.66 -19.29 7.21
CA GLY A 74 -26.59 -19.08 8.66
C GLY A 74 -25.59 -20.01 9.34
N THR A 75 -25.56 -21.30 8.96
CA THR A 75 -24.57 -22.26 9.44
C THR A 75 -23.14 -21.87 9.04
N LEU A 76 -22.92 -21.46 7.78
CA LEU A 76 -21.61 -21.01 7.30
C LEU A 76 -21.13 -19.76 8.02
N LYS A 77 -22.02 -18.77 8.28
CA LYS A 77 -21.70 -17.60 9.11
C LYS A 77 -21.19 -18.01 10.50
N SER A 78 -21.87 -18.96 11.13
CA SER A 78 -21.49 -19.47 12.46
C SER A 78 -20.12 -20.17 12.43
N GLN A 79 -19.83 -20.91 11.36
CA GLN A 79 -18.51 -21.55 11.19
C GLN A 79 -17.40 -20.53 10.97
N VAL A 80 -17.65 -19.45 10.20
CA VAL A 80 -16.69 -18.36 10.01
C VAL A 80 -16.42 -17.65 11.34
N LEU A 81 -17.45 -17.32 12.12
CA LEU A 81 -17.29 -16.71 13.45
C LEU A 81 -16.48 -17.59 14.39
N ASN A 82 -16.79 -18.89 14.39
CA ASN A 82 -16.00 -19.85 15.19
C ASN A 82 -14.53 -19.90 14.74
N ALA A 83 -14.26 -19.97 13.43
CA ALA A 83 -12.89 -19.99 12.90
C ALA A 83 -12.11 -18.71 13.27
N ILE A 84 -12.76 -17.55 13.19
CA ILE A 84 -12.13 -16.29 13.62
C ILE A 84 -11.77 -16.32 15.10
N ASN A 85 -12.71 -16.76 15.94
CA ASN A 85 -12.51 -16.77 17.39
C ASN A 85 -11.45 -17.79 17.84
N THR A 86 -11.45 -18.99 17.21
CA THR A 86 -10.61 -20.11 17.67
C THR A 86 -9.27 -20.24 16.95
N HIS A 87 -9.12 -19.60 15.78
CA HIS A 87 -7.89 -19.69 14.99
C HIS A 87 -7.28 -18.32 14.69
N VAL A 88 -8.08 -17.37 14.16
CA VAL A 88 -7.52 -16.09 13.69
C VAL A 88 -7.08 -15.22 14.85
N ASN A 89 -7.99 -14.90 15.78
CA ASN A 89 -7.65 -14.03 16.92
C ASN A 89 -6.48 -14.54 17.76
N PRO A 90 -6.43 -15.83 18.16
CA PRO A 90 -5.27 -16.37 18.89
C PRO A 90 -3.97 -16.28 18.08
N ALA A 91 -4.00 -16.57 16.79
CA ALA A 91 -2.81 -16.51 15.96
C ALA A 91 -2.28 -15.07 15.79
N TYR A 92 -3.15 -14.09 15.66
CA TYR A 92 -2.78 -12.67 15.66
C TYR A 92 -2.25 -12.22 17.02
N GLN A 93 -2.80 -12.76 18.14
CA GLN A 93 -2.28 -12.49 19.48
C GLN A 93 -0.88 -13.07 19.65
N ASP A 94 -0.64 -14.32 19.25
CA ASP A 94 0.68 -14.95 19.30
C ASP A 94 1.71 -14.17 18.46
N PHE A 95 1.30 -13.69 17.28
CA PHE A 95 2.16 -12.87 16.44
C PHE A 95 2.44 -11.49 17.04
N TYR A 96 1.44 -10.85 17.64
CA TYR A 96 1.59 -9.60 18.37
C TYR A 96 2.58 -9.75 19.53
N ASP A 97 2.39 -10.80 20.35
CA ASP A 97 3.25 -11.06 21.50
C ASP A 97 4.70 -11.34 21.08
N PHE A 98 4.90 -12.09 20.00
CA PHE A 98 6.21 -12.28 19.41
C PHE A 98 6.83 -10.96 18.95
N LEU A 99 6.09 -10.11 18.26
CA LEU A 99 6.58 -8.82 17.78
C LEU A 99 7.02 -7.93 18.94
N VAL A 100 6.17 -7.78 19.96
CA VAL A 100 6.40 -6.85 21.09
C VAL A 100 7.49 -7.37 22.02
N ASN A 101 7.49 -8.66 22.31
CA ASN A 101 8.36 -9.23 23.35
C ASN A 101 9.70 -9.76 22.81
N GLU A 102 9.76 -10.15 21.53
CA GLU A 102 10.96 -10.77 20.98
C GLU A 102 11.59 -9.95 19.84
N TYR A 103 10.82 -9.58 18.82
CA TYR A 103 11.35 -9.05 17.57
C TYR A 103 11.72 -7.56 17.66
N ILE A 104 10.78 -6.70 18.08
CA ILE A 104 10.99 -5.25 18.18
C ILE A 104 12.15 -4.89 19.12
N PRO A 105 12.32 -5.55 20.30
CA PRO A 105 13.46 -5.28 21.16
C PRO A 105 14.83 -5.54 20.51
N GLN A 106 14.88 -6.38 19.48
CA GLN A 106 16.11 -6.71 18.74
C GLN A 106 16.27 -5.92 17.44
N ALA A 107 15.30 -5.05 17.11
CA ALA A 107 15.36 -4.21 15.93
C ALA A 107 16.58 -3.27 15.98
N LYS A 108 17.25 -3.08 14.84
CA LYS A 108 18.48 -2.30 14.75
C LYS A 108 18.20 -0.79 14.70
N SER A 109 19.07 0.00 15.32
CA SER A 109 19.06 1.47 15.18
C SER A 109 19.55 1.93 13.81
N ASP A 110 20.46 1.17 13.18
CA ASP A 110 20.97 1.46 11.82
C ASP A 110 19.89 1.09 10.77
N ILE A 111 19.52 2.09 9.96
CA ILE A 111 18.52 1.93 8.88
C ILE A 111 19.10 1.28 7.62
N ALA A 112 20.43 1.22 7.49
CA ALA A 112 21.07 0.79 6.26
C ALA A 112 21.16 -0.73 6.16
N VAL A 113 20.64 -1.29 5.07
CA VAL A 113 20.75 -2.74 4.80
C VAL A 113 22.21 -3.23 4.70
N LYS A 114 23.16 -2.35 4.40
CA LYS A 114 24.59 -2.68 4.39
C LYS A 114 25.10 -3.15 5.76
N SER A 115 24.41 -2.82 6.86
CA SER A 115 24.74 -3.28 8.20
C SER A 115 24.36 -4.74 8.48
N TRP A 116 23.58 -5.36 7.59
CA TRP A 116 23.26 -6.78 7.66
C TRP A 116 24.47 -7.65 7.29
N PRO A 117 24.57 -8.88 7.79
CA PRO A 117 25.54 -9.83 7.28
C PRO A 117 25.42 -9.97 5.75
N LYS A 118 26.52 -9.72 5.02
CA LYS A 118 26.55 -9.64 3.55
C LYS A 118 25.63 -8.55 2.95
N GLY A 119 25.21 -7.56 3.73
CA GLY A 119 24.24 -6.53 3.34
C GLY A 119 24.67 -5.71 2.14
N ALA A 120 25.97 -5.37 2.01
CA ALA A 120 26.50 -4.67 0.83
C ALA A 120 26.31 -5.48 -0.47
N ALA A 121 26.63 -6.78 -0.44
CA ALA A 121 26.44 -7.64 -1.61
C ALA A 121 24.94 -7.85 -1.92
N TYR A 122 24.10 -7.97 -0.90
CA TYR A 122 22.66 -8.01 -1.05
C TYR A 122 22.13 -6.73 -1.71
N TYR A 123 22.56 -5.56 -1.24
CA TYR A 123 22.12 -4.27 -1.81
C TYR A 123 22.55 -4.13 -3.27
N GLN A 124 23.80 -4.48 -3.60
CA GLN A 124 24.28 -4.47 -4.99
C GLN A 124 23.46 -5.41 -5.89
N ASN A 125 23.09 -6.60 -5.39
CA ASN A 125 22.18 -7.49 -6.10
C ASN A 125 20.79 -6.87 -6.32
N ARG A 126 20.25 -6.13 -5.35
CA ARG A 126 18.96 -5.42 -5.50
C ARG A 126 19.06 -4.28 -6.51
N ILE A 127 20.16 -3.51 -6.51
CA ILE A 127 20.43 -2.51 -7.55
C ILE A 127 20.34 -3.16 -8.93
N LYS A 128 21.11 -4.21 -9.17
CA LYS A 128 21.12 -4.91 -10.45
C LYS A 128 19.73 -5.45 -10.84
N HIS A 129 19.00 -6.02 -9.88
CA HIS A 129 17.66 -6.58 -10.12
C HIS A 129 16.64 -5.50 -10.51
N TYR A 130 16.61 -4.36 -9.81
CA TYR A 130 15.59 -3.34 -10.04
C TYR A 130 15.95 -2.34 -11.13
N THR A 131 17.23 -2.04 -11.31
CA THR A 131 17.68 -1.07 -12.33
C THR A 131 18.10 -1.73 -13.63
N THR A 132 18.33 -3.05 -13.62
CA THR A 132 18.90 -3.81 -14.74
C THR A 132 20.30 -3.32 -15.17
N THR A 133 20.99 -2.56 -14.32
CA THR A 133 22.32 -2.01 -14.57
C THR A 133 23.35 -2.59 -13.61
N ASP A 134 24.65 -2.41 -13.93
CA ASP A 134 25.76 -2.78 -13.07
C ASP A 134 26.34 -1.57 -12.30
N LEU A 135 25.56 -0.49 -12.15
CA LEU A 135 25.98 0.69 -11.39
C LEU A 135 26.16 0.37 -9.90
N THR A 136 27.14 1.04 -9.29
CA THR A 136 27.32 0.98 -7.83
C THR A 136 26.36 1.92 -7.11
N ALA A 137 26.15 1.70 -5.80
CA ALA A 137 25.35 2.59 -4.97
C ALA A 137 25.87 4.04 -4.99
N GLU A 138 27.21 4.21 -4.97
CA GLU A 138 27.88 5.52 -5.03
C GLU A 138 27.64 6.21 -6.37
N ALA A 139 27.73 5.47 -7.48
CA ALA A 139 27.46 6.00 -8.81
C ALA A 139 26.02 6.49 -8.92
N ILE A 140 25.05 5.68 -8.44
CA ILE A 140 23.62 6.07 -8.42
C ILE A 140 23.40 7.30 -7.54
N HIS A 141 24.05 7.37 -6.36
CA HIS A 141 23.95 8.53 -5.48
C HIS A 141 24.48 9.80 -6.16
N THR A 142 25.63 9.71 -6.83
CA THR A 142 26.22 10.84 -7.56
C THR A 142 25.31 11.31 -8.71
N ILE A 143 24.73 10.36 -9.48
CA ILE A 143 23.71 10.68 -10.50
C ILE A 143 22.54 11.40 -9.85
N GLY A 144 22.04 10.88 -8.72
CA GLY A 144 20.92 11.50 -7.99
C GLY A 144 21.21 12.95 -7.57
N LEU A 145 22.40 13.23 -7.05
CA LEU A 145 22.80 14.59 -6.68
C LEU A 145 22.87 15.54 -7.90
N SER A 146 23.43 15.07 -9.02
CA SER A 146 23.48 15.88 -10.25
C SER A 146 22.10 16.15 -10.83
N GLU A 147 21.20 15.15 -10.82
CA GLU A 147 19.83 15.31 -11.29
C GLU A 147 19.01 16.25 -10.39
N VAL A 148 19.17 16.18 -9.07
CA VAL A 148 18.52 17.14 -8.15
C VAL A 148 18.99 18.56 -8.43
N ALA A 149 20.29 18.76 -8.69
CA ALA A 149 20.82 20.08 -9.04
C ALA A 149 20.23 20.58 -10.38
N ARG A 150 20.19 19.73 -11.40
CA ARG A 150 19.59 20.04 -12.71
C ARG A 150 18.11 20.38 -12.56
N ILE A 151 17.32 19.53 -11.88
CA ILE A 151 15.89 19.75 -11.69
C ILE A 151 15.62 21.06 -10.94
N ARG A 152 16.41 21.39 -9.93
CA ARG A 152 16.27 22.67 -9.22
C ARG A 152 16.53 23.87 -10.11
N ALA A 153 17.52 23.78 -11.03
CA ALA A 153 17.75 24.81 -12.01
C ALA A 153 16.58 24.96 -13.00
N ASP A 154 16.02 23.84 -13.47
CA ASP A 154 14.84 23.84 -14.34
C ASP A 154 13.62 24.45 -13.61
N MET A 155 13.41 24.11 -12.34
CA MET A 155 12.33 24.69 -11.52
C MET A 155 12.50 26.22 -11.37
N GLN A 156 13.74 26.70 -11.17
CA GLN A 156 14.00 28.13 -11.13
C GLN A 156 13.65 28.79 -12.46
N GLY A 157 14.03 28.16 -13.59
CA GLY A 157 13.66 28.66 -14.91
C GLY A 157 12.12 28.80 -15.09
N VAL A 158 11.35 27.85 -14.56
CA VAL A 158 9.86 27.95 -14.55
C VAL A 158 9.39 29.15 -13.72
N LEU A 159 9.97 29.41 -12.54
CA LEU A 159 9.64 30.57 -11.72
C LEU A 159 9.93 31.89 -12.46
N ASP A 160 11.06 31.92 -13.14
CA ASP A 160 11.47 33.11 -13.93
C ASP A 160 10.52 33.35 -15.09
N GLU A 161 10.09 32.31 -15.83
CA GLU A 161 9.10 32.38 -16.90
C GLU A 161 7.71 32.86 -16.42
N LEU A 162 7.35 32.44 -15.18
CA LEU A 162 6.09 32.85 -14.55
C LEU A 162 6.16 34.24 -13.87
N GLU A 163 7.33 34.87 -13.88
CA GLU A 163 7.59 36.13 -13.18
C GLU A 163 7.26 36.05 -11.68
N PHE A 164 7.39 34.85 -11.08
CA PHE A 164 7.11 34.65 -9.67
C PHE A 164 8.24 35.20 -8.80
N THR A 165 7.91 36.20 -7.97
CA THR A 165 8.85 36.80 -7.03
C THR A 165 8.88 36.01 -5.72
N GLY A 166 9.84 35.08 -5.62
CA GLY A 166 10.00 34.24 -4.42
C GLY A 166 10.90 33.05 -4.69
N SER A 167 11.13 32.25 -3.66
CA SER A 167 11.87 31.01 -3.74
C SER A 167 11.01 29.84 -4.27
N ILE A 168 11.67 28.75 -4.69
CA ILE A 168 10.97 27.52 -5.07
C ILE A 168 10.07 27.01 -3.94
N ASN A 169 10.48 27.13 -2.67
CA ASN A 169 9.67 26.68 -1.54
C ASN A 169 8.41 27.55 -1.36
N GLU A 170 8.52 28.85 -1.53
CA GLU A 170 7.37 29.77 -1.49
C GLU A 170 6.41 29.51 -2.66
N PHE A 171 6.93 29.17 -3.84
CA PHE A 171 6.09 28.78 -4.96
C PHE A 171 5.36 27.44 -4.68
N ILE A 172 6.05 26.46 -4.12
CA ILE A 172 5.41 25.19 -3.72
C ILE A 172 4.29 25.44 -2.69
N GLU A 173 4.52 26.34 -1.73
CA GLU A 173 3.49 26.70 -0.74
C GLU A 173 2.31 27.42 -1.39
N PHE A 174 2.57 28.34 -2.31
CA PHE A 174 1.52 28.95 -3.13
C PHE A 174 0.69 27.91 -3.88
N LEU A 175 1.33 26.94 -4.56
CA LEU A 175 0.61 25.86 -5.25
C LEU A 175 -0.21 24.98 -4.31
N ARG A 176 0.20 24.83 -3.05
CA ARG A 176 -0.48 24.00 -2.05
C ARG A 176 -1.66 24.71 -1.37
N THR A 177 -1.63 26.02 -1.31
CA THR A 177 -2.59 26.76 -0.49
C THR A 177 -3.57 27.60 -1.29
N ASP A 178 -3.22 27.98 -2.52
CA ASP A 178 -4.10 28.81 -3.34
C ASP A 178 -5.26 27.98 -3.91
N ARG A 179 -6.47 28.45 -3.64
CA ARG A 179 -7.72 27.76 -4.01
C ARG A 179 -7.90 27.55 -5.51
N GLN A 180 -7.24 28.35 -6.36
CA GLN A 180 -7.36 28.20 -7.82
C GLN A 180 -6.89 26.82 -8.32
N PHE A 181 -6.03 26.12 -7.55
CA PHE A 181 -5.50 24.81 -7.92
C PHE A 181 -6.32 23.63 -7.39
N TYR A 182 -7.38 23.91 -6.61
CA TYR A 182 -8.17 22.88 -5.95
C TYR A 182 -9.63 22.96 -6.38
N PRO A 183 -10.26 21.82 -6.67
CA PRO A 183 -11.70 21.79 -6.89
C PRO A 183 -12.47 22.11 -5.61
N ASP A 184 -13.66 22.69 -5.75
CA ASP A 184 -14.47 23.18 -4.62
C ASP A 184 -15.15 22.05 -3.82
N SER A 185 -15.19 20.82 -4.35
CA SER A 185 -15.80 19.68 -3.68
C SER A 185 -15.19 18.34 -4.12
N PRO A 186 -15.36 17.26 -3.32
CA PRO A 186 -15.02 15.90 -3.71
C PRO A 186 -15.61 15.48 -5.06
N GLU A 187 -16.88 15.84 -5.30
CA GLU A 187 -17.58 15.53 -6.56
C GLU A 187 -16.95 16.27 -7.74
N ALA A 188 -16.57 17.53 -7.54
CA ALA A 188 -15.90 18.33 -8.57
C ALA A 188 -14.54 17.72 -8.94
N LEU A 189 -13.78 17.21 -7.95
CA LEU A 189 -12.53 16.49 -8.19
C LEU A 189 -12.72 15.23 -9.01
N ILE A 190 -13.71 14.40 -8.66
CA ILE A 190 -14.06 13.18 -9.41
C ILE A 190 -14.50 13.54 -10.83
N HIS A 191 -15.34 14.56 -10.99
CA HIS A 191 -15.78 15.01 -12.31
C HIS A 191 -14.59 15.46 -13.17
N HIS A 192 -13.69 16.24 -12.61
CA HIS A 192 -12.47 16.68 -13.31
C HIS A 192 -11.61 15.49 -13.75
N ALA A 193 -11.40 14.52 -12.88
CA ALA A 193 -10.68 13.29 -13.20
C ALA A 193 -11.36 12.50 -14.33
N MET A 194 -12.70 12.40 -14.33
CA MET A 194 -13.47 11.75 -15.40
C MET A 194 -13.31 12.47 -16.74
N VAL A 195 -13.37 13.80 -16.75
CA VAL A 195 -13.19 14.59 -17.96
C VAL A 195 -11.78 14.42 -18.56
N LEU A 196 -10.75 14.48 -17.71
CA LEU A 196 -9.37 14.23 -18.13
C LEU A 196 -9.18 12.81 -18.67
N SER A 197 -9.70 11.82 -17.96
CA SER A 197 -9.65 10.40 -18.40
C SER A 197 -10.29 10.25 -19.77
N LYS A 198 -11.45 10.88 -20.00
CA LYS A 198 -12.13 10.79 -21.29
C LYS A 198 -11.39 11.51 -22.43
N ARG A 199 -10.71 12.61 -22.14
CA ARG A 199 -9.82 13.27 -23.11
C ARG A 199 -8.63 12.38 -23.47
N MET A 200 -8.03 11.71 -22.48
CA MET A 200 -6.93 10.78 -22.71
C MET A 200 -7.37 9.57 -23.54
N ASP A 201 -8.57 9.03 -23.33
CA ASP A 201 -9.11 7.92 -24.13
C ASP A 201 -9.07 8.22 -25.64
N ALA A 202 -9.35 9.45 -26.03
CA ALA A 202 -9.30 9.88 -27.43
C ALA A 202 -7.89 9.86 -28.04
N LEU A 203 -6.86 9.92 -27.19
CA LEU A 203 -5.45 9.91 -27.61
C LEU A 203 -4.82 8.50 -27.59
N LEU A 204 -5.43 7.55 -26.88
CA LEU A 204 -4.88 6.19 -26.74
C LEU A 204 -4.56 5.51 -28.08
N PRO A 205 -5.38 5.61 -29.14
CA PRO A 205 -5.05 4.99 -30.44
C PRO A 205 -3.80 5.56 -31.11
N GLN A 206 -3.37 6.77 -30.74
CA GLN A 206 -2.12 7.36 -31.24
C GLN A 206 -0.88 6.79 -30.56
N LEU A 207 -1.02 6.28 -29.34
CA LEU A 207 0.07 5.78 -28.50
C LEU A 207 0.15 4.26 -28.49
N PHE A 208 -0.98 3.56 -28.62
CA PHE A 208 -1.08 2.11 -28.45
C PHE A 208 -1.73 1.45 -29.67
N LYS A 209 -1.06 0.44 -30.19
CA LYS A 209 -1.57 -0.37 -31.31
C LYS A 209 -2.73 -1.29 -30.89
N HIS A 210 -2.72 -1.76 -29.65
CA HIS A 210 -3.74 -2.64 -29.08
C HIS A 210 -4.30 -2.02 -27.82
N LEU A 211 -5.60 -1.86 -27.75
CA LEU A 211 -6.31 -1.36 -26.58
C LEU A 211 -6.98 -2.51 -25.83
N PRO A 212 -6.99 -2.50 -24.49
CA PRO A 212 -7.74 -3.47 -23.72
C PRO A 212 -9.23 -3.44 -24.07
N ARG A 213 -9.87 -4.62 -24.14
CA ARG A 213 -11.32 -4.71 -24.36
C ARG A 213 -12.10 -4.20 -23.14
N THR A 214 -11.58 -4.49 -21.94
CA THR A 214 -12.21 -4.07 -20.68
C THR A 214 -11.93 -2.60 -20.44
N PRO A 215 -12.96 -1.74 -20.32
CA PRO A 215 -12.79 -0.33 -20.00
C PRO A 215 -12.31 -0.14 -18.57
N TYR A 216 -12.00 1.11 -18.21
CA TYR A 216 -11.80 1.50 -16.82
C TYR A 216 -12.81 2.57 -16.41
N GLY A 217 -13.04 2.67 -15.10
CA GLY A 217 -13.84 3.73 -14.49
C GLY A 217 -12.98 4.65 -13.63
N VAL A 218 -13.57 5.78 -13.22
CA VAL A 218 -13.02 6.65 -12.18
C VAL A 218 -13.93 6.58 -10.96
N ALA A 219 -13.36 6.37 -9.79
CA ALA A 219 -14.12 6.23 -8.54
C ALA A 219 -13.34 6.85 -7.36
N PRO A 220 -14.01 7.30 -6.30
CA PRO A 220 -13.33 7.71 -5.09
C PRO A 220 -12.65 6.51 -4.40
N VAL A 221 -11.56 6.79 -3.68
CA VAL A 221 -11.00 5.82 -2.74
C VAL A 221 -12.04 5.51 -1.66
N PRO A 222 -12.25 4.22 -1.28
CA PRO A 222 -13.18 3.88 -0.20
C PRO A 222 -12.87 4.62 1.11
N ASP A 223 -13.88 5.20 1.76
CA ASP A 223 -13.72 6.03 2.97
C ASP A 223 -12.94 5.34 4.09
N SER A 224 -13.10 4.01 4.20
CA SER A 224 -12.42 3.23 5.24
C SER A 224 -10.90 3.22 5.15
N ILE A 225 -10.33 3.52 3.98
CA ILE A 225 -8.88 3.54 3.75
C ILE A 225 -8.37 4.92 3.30
N ALA A 226 -9.25 5.79 2.84
CA ALA A 226 -8.93 7.10 2.26
C ALA A 226 -8.00 7.97 3.14
N PRO A 227 -8.16 8.04 4.49
CA PRO A 227 -7.30 8.86 5.35
C PRO A 227 -5.81 8.52 5.31
N LYS A 228 -5.48 7.26 4.98
CA LYS A 228 -4.09 6.76 4.92
C LYS A 228 -3.69 6.32 3.52
N TYR A 229 -4.50 6.66 2.52
CA TYR A 229 -4.26 6.26 1.14
C TYR A 229 -3.49 7.34 0.36
N THR A 230 -2.85 6.96 -0.74
CA THR A 230 -2.22 7.91 -1.67
C THR A 230 -3.27 8.76 -2.41
N THR A 231 -2.84 9.83 -3.07
CA THR A 231 -3.70 10.75 -3.83
C THR A 231 -4.52 10.08 -4.93
N GLY A 232 -3.98 9.06 -5.57
CA GLY A 232 -4.69 8.28 -6.57
C GLY A 232 -3.91 7.05 -7.01
N ARG A 233 -4.63 6.05 -7.51
CA ARG A 233 -4.04 4.79 -7.98
C ARG A 233 -4.94 4.09 -8.97
N TYR A 234 -4.36 3.45 -9.98
CA TYR A 234 -5.08 2.48 -10.79
C TYR A 234 -5.23 1.15 -10.06
N VAL A 235 -6.46 0.65 -10.01
CA VAL A 235 -6.80 -0.67 -9.48
C VAL A 235 -7.18 -1.56 -10.65
N SER A 236 -6.41 -2.61 -10.85
CA SER A 236 -6.62 -3.54 -11.95
C SER A 236 -7.93 -4.31 -11.83
N PRO A 237 -8.56 -4.68 -12.95
CA PRO A 237 -9.74 -5.54 -12.93
C PRO A 237 -9.40 -6.90 -12.28
N ARG A 238 -10.34 -7.46 -11.55
CA ARG A 238 -10.17 -8.78 -10.93
C ARG A 238 -10.45 -9.93 -11.88
N ASN A 239 -11.21 -9.66 -12.93
CA ASN A 239 -11.60 -10.62 -13.98
C ASN A 239 -12.07 -9.86 -15.23
N ASP A 240 -12.41 -10.59 -16.30
CA ASP A 240 -12.82 -10.02 -17.57
C ASP A 240 -14.22 -9.38 -17.59
N SER A 241 -15.00 -9.49 -16.51
CA SER A 241 -16.34 -8.93 -16.37
C SER A 241 -16.40 -7.65 -15.54
N GLN A 242 -15.31 -7.29 -14.86
CA GLN A 242 -15.22 -6.07 -14.04
C GLN A 242 -14.22 -5.10 -14.65
N PRO A 243 -14.53 -3.79 -14.69
CA PRO A 243 -13.56 -2.77 -15.13
C PRO A 243 -12.43 -2.61 -14.10
N GLY A 244 -11.30 -2.10 -14.56
CA GLY A 244 -10.34 -1.47 -13.67
C GLY A 244 -10.84 -0.10 -13.21
N TYR A 245 -10.23 0.48 -12.18
CA TYR A 245 -10.61 1.79 -11.68
C TYR A 245 -9.39 2.68 -11.47
N TYR A 246 -9.46 3.91 -11.94
CA TYR A 246 -8.62 4.98 -11.42
C TYR A 246 -9.29 5.50 -10.14
N TRP A 247 -8.74 5.11 -9.00
CA TRP A 247 -9.16 5.63 -7.71
C TRP A 247 -8.55 7.00 -7.47
N VAL A 248 -9.37 7.94 -7.09
CA VAL A 248 -8.98 9.31 -6.73
C VAL A 248 -9.31 9.52 -5.25
N ASN A 249 -8.33 9.95 -4.48
CA ASN A 249 -8.55 10.20 -3.05
C ASN A 249 -9.22 11.57 -2.89
N THR A 250 -10.44 11.56 -2.38
CA THR A 250 -11.25 12.74 -2.12
C THR A 250 -11.31 13.11 -0.63
N TYR A 251 -10.54 12.42 0.20
CA TYR A 251 -10.44 12.70 1.63
C TYR A 251 -9.62 13.98 1.83
N ALA A 252 -10.21 14.95 2.53
CA ALA A 252 -9.63 16.26 2.87
C ALA A 252 -9.12 16.28 4.33
#